data_dccc8d2c4c05ab548705f64dfd0762d0
#
_entry.id   dccc8d2c4c05ab548705f64dfd0762d0
#
_cell.length_a   1.000
_cell.length_b   1.000
_cell.length_c   1.000
_cell.angle_alpha   90.00
_cell.angle_beta   90.00
_cell.angle_gamma   90.00
#
_symmetry.space_group_name_H-M   'P 1'
#
loop_
_entity.id
_entity.type
_entity.pdbx_description
1 polymer ?
#
loop_
_entity_poly.entity_id
_entity_poly.type
_entity_poly.pdbx_seq_one_letter_code
_entity_poly.pdbx_strand_id
1 'polypeptide(L)'
;MNINLKICGITSVSSIKIAAENNVKLLGFASNNLPGPNTCNDEEIKNLIEECDYYKIESVLLTRHQTLKELIAQIDFTKPKTISCSYFFPKEDLLSLKSIFKKLKIGIAINPKKFDKTYLSDIHSLTDIYYYDLNVYTDNEIITYPLNDCLDHIQFLKTFNIPVFIGGGINNNNAKNIVKVASPNGLDVSRSLKDENNDISLLKLNELQTSLSAA
;
A
#
# COMPACT_ATOMS: atom_id res chain seq x y z
N MET A 1 -14.91 0.48 15.15
CA MET A 1 -13.76 1.35 14.76
C MET A 1 -13.76 1.55 13.25
N ASN A 2 -13.62 2.79 12.75
CA ASN A 2 -13.46 3.00 11.30
C ASN A 2 -11.99 2.74 10.93
N ILE A 3 -11.70 1.56 10.40
CA ILE A 3 -10.38 1.21 9.86
C ILE A 3 -10.30 1.64 8.39
N ASN A 4 -9.22 2.28 7.99
CA ASN A 4 -9.00 2.63 6.60
C ASN A 4 -8.71 1.37 5.77
N LEU A 5 -9.32 1.27 4.59
CA LEU A 5 -9.07 0.17 3.66
C LEU A 5 -8.34 0.71 2.42
N LYS A 6 -7.19 0.13 2.13
CA LYS A 6 -6.48 0.26 0.85
C LYS A 6 -6.65 -1.04 0.07
N ILE A 7 -7.05 -0.95 -1.19
CA ILE A 7 -7.08 -2.12 -2.08
C ILE A 7 -5.98 -1.98 -3.12
N CYS A 8 -5.10 -2.98 -3.17
CA CYS A 8 -3.90 -2.96 -3.98
C CYS A 8 -4.03 -3.82 -5.25
N GLY A 9 -3.17 -3.54 -6.24
CA GLY A 9 -3.14 -4.27 -7.52
C GLY A 9 -4.38 -4.02 -8.37
N ILE A 10 -4.79 -2.75 -8.50
CA ILE A 10 -5.90 -2.33 -9.34
C ILE A 10 -5.39 -2.20 -10.78
N THR A 11 -6.13 -2.80 -11.71
CA THR A 11 -5.78 -2.84 -13.14
C THR A 11 -6.94 -2.41 -14.05
N SER A 12 -8.10 -2.02 -13.47
CA SER A 12 -9.30 -1.69 -14.26
C SER A 12 -10.09 -0.52 -13.68
N VAL A 13 -10.78 0.19 -14.56
CA VAL A 13 -11.75 1.25 -14.20
C VAL A 13 -12.97 0.66 -13.47
N SER A 14 -13.37 -0.58 -13.80
CA SER A 14 -14.44 -1.30 -13.10
C SER A 14 -14.16 -1.39 -11.60
N SER A 15 -12.95 -1.79 -11.22
CA SER A 15 -12.52 -1.86 -9.83
C SER A 15 -12.53 -0.49 -9.13
N ILE A 16 -12.18 0.60 -9.83
CA ILE A 16 -12.22 1.95 -9.28
C ILE A 16 -13.67 2.36 -8.96
N LYS A 17 -14.61 2.08 -9.87
CA LYS A 17 -16.04 2.37 -9.66
C LYS A 17 -16.61 1.60 -8.46
N ILE A 18 -16.35 0.30 -8.38
CA ILE A 18 -16.77 -0.52 -7.22
C ILE A 18 -16.20 0.04 -5.92
N ALA A 19 -14.92 0.43 -5.91
CA ALA A 19 -14.28 1.03 -4.74
C ALA A 19 -14.95 2.35 -4.33
N ALA A 20 -15.24 3.24 -5.28
CA ALA A 20 -15.89 4.52 -5.06
C ALA A 20 -17.27 4.37 -4.43
N GLU A 21 -18.11 3.49 -5.00
CA GLU A 21 -19.47 3.21 -4.54
C GLU A 21 -19.50 2.58 -3.13
N ASN A 22 -18.42 1.92 -2.73
CA ASN A 22 -18.29 1.25 -1.43
C ASN A 22 -17.37 1.98 -0.45
N ASN A 23 -17.17 3.29 -0.64
CA ASN A 23 -16.42 4.17 0.26
C ASN A 23 -14.96 3.78 0.50
N VAL A 24 -14.33 3.01 -0.39
CA VAL A 24 -12.90 2.77 -0.36
C VAL A 24 -12.18 4.03 -0.85
N LYS A 25 -11.21 4.52 -0.05
CA LYS A 25 -10.57 5.83 -0.30
C LYS A 25 -9.14 5.74 -0.79
N LEU A 26 -8.52 4.56 -0.77
CA LEU A 26 -7.14 4.35 -1.20
C LEU A 26 -7.07 3.16 -2.16
N LEU A 27 -6.49 3.39 -3.34
CA LEU A 27 -6.25 2.33 -4.33
C LEU A 27 -4.78 2.28 -4.73
N GLY A 28 -4.22 1.06 -4.78
CA GLY A 28 -2.83 0.80 -5.12
C GLY A 28 -2.66 0.28 -6.54
N PHE A 29 -1.74 0.90 -7.28
CA PHE A 29 -1.36 0.56 -8.66
C PHE A 29 0.08 0.06 -8.66
N ALA A 30 0.27 -1.21 -9.00
CA ALA A 30 1.58 -1.82 -9.04
C ALA A 30 2.25 -1.57 -10.40
N SER A 31 3.40 -0.90 -10.38
CA SER A 31 4.20 -0.70 -11.57
C SER A 31 4.75 -2.04 -12.09
N ASN A 32 4.92 -2.16 -13.41
CA ASN A 32 5.51 -3.31 -14.05
C ASN A 32 7.00 -3.54 -13.71
N ASN A 33 7.64 -2.63 -12.98
CA ASN A 33 8.95 -2.86 -12.37
C ASN A 33 8.88 -3.74 -11.09
N LEU A 34 7.68 -4.07 -10.61
CA LEU A 34 7.43 -5.05 -9.55
C LEU A 34 7.14 -6.43 -10.15
N PRO A 35 7.48 -7.52 -9.47
CA PRO A 35 7.07 -8.85 -9.89
C PRO A 35 5.59 -9.07 -9.60
N GLY A 36 4.92 -9.83 -10.45
CA GLY A 36 3.56 -10.30 -10.19
C GLY A 36 2.57 -10.03 -11.34
N PRO A 37 1.40 -10.65 -11.29
CA PRO A 37 0.43 -10.62 -12.39
C PRO A 37 -0.43 -9.34 -12.44
N ASN A 38 -0.47 -8.55 -11.36
CA ASN A 38 -1.37 -7.40 -11.23
C ASN A 38 -0.59 -6.09 -11.36
N THR A 39 0.31 -6.03 -12.33
CA THR A 39 1.12 -4.84 -12.62
C THR A 39 0.63 -4.18 -13.90
N CYS A 40 0.78 -2.87 -13.95
CA CYS A 40 0.45 -2.03 -15.10
C CYS A 40 1.69 -1.29 -15.59
N ASN A 41 1.72 -0.94 -16.86
CA ASN A 41 2.70 0.01 -17.37
C ASN A 41 2.34 1.45 -16.95
N ASP A 42 3.25 2.39 -17.15
CA ASP A 42 3.06 3.76 -16.66
C ASP A 42 1.89 4.49 -17.33
N GLU A 43 1.59 4.21 -18.61
CA GLU A 43 0.44 4.79 -19.32
C GLU A 43 -0.89 4.27 -18.74
N GLU A 44 -0.99 2.97 -18.47
CA GLU A 44 -2.16 2.38 -17.82
C GLU A 44 -2.34 2.96 -16.42
N ILE A 45 -1.25 3.08 -15.64
CA ILE A 45 -1.28 3.65 -14.29
C ILE A 45 -1.77 5.10 -14.34
N LYS A 46 -1.26 5.91 -15.25
CA LYS A 46 -1.68 7.30 -15.43
C LYS A 46 -3.18 7.40 -15.67
N ASN A 47 -3.71 6.63 -16.63
CA ASN A 47 -5.14 6.63 -16.95
C ASN A 47 -6.00 6.20 -15.74
N LEU A 48 -5.57 5.19 -14.98
CA LEU A 48 -6.25 4.74 -13.76
C LEU A 48 -6.18 5.79 -12.63
N ILE A 49 -5.09 6.55 -12.51
CA ILE A 49 -4.95 7.63 -11.54
C ILE A 49 -5.88 8.79 -11.90
N GLU A 50 -6.01 9.16 -13.17
CA GLU A 50 -6.95 10.18 -13.64
C GLU A 50 -8.41 9.80 -13.28
N GLU A 51 -8.76 8.53 -13.43
CA GLU A 51 -10.07 8.01 -13.00
C GLU A 51 -10.24 8.08 -11.47
N CYS A 52 -9.21 7.76 -10.69
CA CYS A 52 -9.23 7.94 -9.24
C CYS A 52 -9.47 9.39 -8.83
N ASP A 53 -8.86 10.35 -9.53
CA ASP A 53 -9.04 11.77 -9.25
C ASP A 53 -10.51 12.21 -9.49
N TYR A 54 -11.15 11.68 -10.54
CA TYR A 54 -12.57 11.91 -10.80
C TYR A 54 -13.45 11.44 -9.63
N TYR A 55 -13.19 10.25 -9.07
CA TYR A 55 -13.93 9.70 -7.93
C TYR A 55 -13.41 10.18 -6.55
N LYS A 56 -12.41 11.06 -6.51
CA LYS A 56 -11.77 11.56 -5.27
C LYS A 56 -11.19 10.44 -4.40
N ILE A 57 -10.62 9.42 -5.04
CA ILE A 57 -9.90 8.32 -4.41
C ILE A 57 -8.41 8.67 -4.40
N GLU A 58 -7.73 8.42 -3.30
CA GLU A 58 -6.28 8.60 -3.19
C GLU A 58 -5.55 7.47 -3.92
N SER A 59 -4.77 7.82 -4.93
CA SER A 59 -3.95 6.89 -5.70
C SER A 59 -2.61 6.65 -5.01
N VAL A 60 -2.21 5.36 -4.93
CA VAL A 60 -0.93 4.93 -4.38
C VAL A 60 -0.15 4.19 -5.45
N LEU A 61 0.95 4.73 -5.93
CA LEU A 61 1.85 4.07 -6.86
C LEU A 61 2.81 3.16 -6.09
N LEU A 62 2.76 1.85 -6.36
CA LEU A 62 3.73 0.89 -5.85
C LEU A 62 4.87 0.75 -6.85
N THR A 63 6.08 0.96 -6.40
CA THR A 63 7.26 0.97 -7.26
C THR A 63 8.51 0.45 -6.55
N ARG A 64 9.48 -0.04 -7.31
CA ARG A 64 10.78 -0.49 -6.79
C ARG A 64 11.97 0.05 -7.57
N HIS A 65 11.84 1.20 -8.22
CA HIS A 65 13.00 1.87 -8.81
C HIS A 65 14.10 2.03 -7.76
N GLN A 66 15.33 1.82 -8.16
CA GLN A 66 16.51 1.91 -7.28
C GLN A 66 17.28 3.22 -7.48
N THR A 67 16.93 3.99 -8.49
CA THR A 67 17.54 5.31 -8.75
C THR A 67 16.49 6.40 -8.58
N LEU A 68 16.90 7.50 -7.95
CA LEU A 68 16.05 8.67 -7.78
C LEU A 68 15.56 9.23 -9.11
N LYS A 69 16.41 9.20 -10.15
CA LYS A 69 16.08 9.69 -11.51
C LYS A 69 14.90 8.93 -12.11
N GLU A 70 14.91 7.60 -12.05
CA GLU A 70 13.82 6.76 -12.58
C GLU A 70 12.53 6.97 -11.78
N LEU A 71 12.64 7.05 -10.45
CA LEU A 71 11.51 7.30 -9.58
C LEU A 71 10.87 8.67 -9.87
N ILE A 72 11.68 9.74 -10.02
CA ILE A 72 11.17 11.07 -10.38
C ILE A 72 10.45 11.03 -11.73
N ALA A 73 11.04 10.38 -12.74
CA ALA A 73 10.44 10.29 -14.07
C ALA A 73 9.07 9.58 -14.02
N GLN A 74 8.96 8.49 -13.28
CA GLN A 74 7.70 7.76 -13.12
C GLN A 74 6.65 8.57 -12.38
N ILE A 75 7.01 9.22 -11.27
CA ILE A 75 6.10 10.09 -10.51
C ILE A 75 5.62 11.26 -11.36
N ASP A 76 6.54 11.90 -12.10
CA ASP A 76 6.21 13.04 -12.95
C ASP A 76 5.27 12.66 -14.10
N PHE A 77 5.41 11.45 -14.63
CA PHE A 77 4.53 10.95 -15.68
C PHE A 77 3.17 10.49 -15.17
N THR A 78 3.12 9.70 -14.08
CA THR A 78 1.89 9.06 -13.58
C THR A 78 1.10 9.93 -12.60
N LYS A 79 1.73 10.93 -11.96
CA LYS A 79 1.09 11.90 -11.04
C LYS A 79 0.32 11.29 -9.86
N PRO A 80 0.86 10.31 -9.13
CA PRO A 80 0.18 9.71 -7.99
C PRO A 80 0.07 10.70 -6.82
N LYS A 81 -0.91 10.47 -5.92
CA LYS A 81 -1.00 11.23 -4.65
C LYS A 81 0.01 10.72 -3.63
N THR A 82 0.25 9.42 -3.65
CA THR A 82 1.13 8.72 -2.71
C THR A 82 2.00 7.74 -3.48
N ILE A 83 3.25 7.59 -3.07
CA ILE A 83 4.10 6.47 -3.52
C ILE A 83 4.26 5.45 -2.38
N SER A 84 4.41 4.19 -2.74
CA SER A 84 4.80 3.10 -1.84
C SER A 84 6.12 2.53 -2.33
N CYS A 85 7.22 3.03 -1.75
CA CYS A 85 8.56 2.63 -2.12
C CYS A 85 8.95 1.32 -1.44
N SER A 86 9.32 0.33 -2.23
CA SER A 86 9.90 -0.93 -1.73
C SER A 86 11.43 -0.95 -1.73
N TYR A 87 12.07 0.08 -2.25
CA TYR A 87 13.49 0.34 -2.15
C TYR A 87 13.76 1.39 -1.05
N PHE A 88 14.77 1.18 -0.23
CA PHE A 88 15.16 2.09 0.84
C PHE A 88 16.11 3.16 0.30
N PHE A 89 15.53 4.26 -0.15
CA PHE A 89 16.29 5.41 -0.62
C PHE A 89 17.04 6.10 0.54
N PRO A 90 18.25 6.62 0.30
CA PRO A 90 18.93 7.51 1.23
C PRO A 90 18.05 8.70 1.61
N LYS A 91 18.27 9.26 2.79
CA LYS A 91 17.51 10.42 3.29
C LYS A 91 17.55 11.61 2.35
N GLU A 92 18.71 11.86 1.75
CA GLU A 92 18.94 12.96 0.81
C GLU A 92 18.06 12.83 -0.45
N ASP A 93 17.83 11.60 -0.91
CA ASP A 93 16.95 11.32 -2.04
C ASP A 93 15.49 11.60 -1.67
N LEU A 94 15.07 11.20 -0.47
CA LEU A 94 13.71 11.48 0.03
C LEU A 94 13.48 12.98 0.25
N LEU A 95 14.48 13.71 0.74
CA LEU A 95 14.46 15.19 0.82
C LEU A 95 14.30 15.81 -0.57
N SER A 96 15.02 15.30 -1.56
CA SER A 96 14.93 15.75 -2.95
C SER A 96 13.54 15.50 -3.51
N LEU A 97 12.94 14.33 -3.29
CA LEU A 97 11.57 14.01 -3.69
C LEU A 97 10.55 14.98 -3.07
N LYS A 98 10.64 15.25 -1.77
CA LYS A 98 9.77 16.23 -1.08
C LYS A 98 9.93 17.66 -1.61
N SER A 99 11.15 18.03 -2.00
CA SER A 99 11.41 19.35 -2.59
C SER A 99 10.77 19.51 -3.97
N ILE A 100 10.87 18.47 -4.82
CA ILE A 100 10.34 18.46 -6.19
C ILE A 100 8.81 18.34 -6.17
N PHE A 101 8.28 17.41 -5.37
CA PHE A 101 6.86 17.06 -5.33
C PHE A 101 6.25 17.41 -3.98
N LYS A 102 6.02 18.68 -3.71
CA LYS A 102 5.58 19.22 -2.39
C LYS A 102 4.29 18.60 -1.83
N LYS A 103 3.41 18.07 -2.69
CA LYS A 103 2.12 17.47 -2.29
C LYS A 103 2.14 15.94 -2.27
N LEU A 104 3.24 15.34 -2.73
CA LEU A 104 3.38 13.89 -2.77
C LEU A 104 3.56 13.34 -1.36
N LYS A 105 2.77 12.33 -1.01
CA LYS A 105 3.00 11.54 0.19
C LYS A 105 4.01 10.43 -0.09
N ILE A 106 4.96 10.27 0.80
CA ILE A 106 5.97 9.21 0.73
C ILE A 106 5.58 8.08 1.67
N GLY A 107 5.22 6.94 1.09
CA GLY A 107 5.03 5.68 1.80
C GLY A 107 6.26 4.78 1.70
N ILE A 108 6.60 4.13 2.79
CA ILE A 108 7.70 3.16 2.85
C ILE A 108 7.10 1.77 3.02
N ALA A 109 7.39 0.87 2.06
CA ALA A 109 6.98 -0.52 2.12
C ALA A 109 8.03 -1.36 2.87
N ILE A 110 7.60 -1.97 3.95
CA ILE A 110 8.44 -2.70 4.90
C ILE A 110 7.90 -4.13 5.02
N ASN A 111 8.78 -5.09 5.20
CA ASN A 111 8.41 -6.45 5.60
C ASN A 111 9.36 -6.95 6.70
N PRO A 112 9.09 -8.10 7.34
CA PRO A 112 9.92 -8.59 8.46
C PRO A 112 11.41 -8.70 8.16
N LYS A 113 11.78 -9.04 6.91
CA LYS A 113 13.20 -9.16 6.50
C LYS A 113 13.88 -7.83 6.17
N LYS A 114 13.07 -6.78 5.89
CA LYS A 114 13.57 -5.44 5.55
C LYS A 114 13.37 -4.43 6.68
N PHE A 115 13.13 -4.90 7.89
CA PHE A 115 12.92 -4.03 9.04
C PHE A 115 14.26 -3.55 9.60
N ASP A 116 14.58 -2.28 9.38
CA ASP A 116 15.79 -1.62 9.87
C ASP A 116 15.44 -0.40 10.73
N LYS A 117 15.58 -0.55 12.05
CA LYS A 117 15.27 0.53 13.03
C LYS A 117 16.08 1.79 12.80
N THR A 118 17.36 1.66 12.42
CA THR A 118 18.26 2.80 12.23
C THR A 118 17.79 3.62 11.02
N TYR A 119 17.58 2.95 9.88
CA TYR A 119 17.07 3.61 8.68
C TYR A 119 15.71 4.27 8.94
N LEU A 120 14.75 3.55 9.53
CA LEU A 120 13.41 4.07 9.79
C LEU A 120 13.42 5.26 10.76
N SER A 121 14.31 5.27 11.76
CA SER A 121 14.50 6.41 12.65
C SER A 121 15.09 7.63 11.95
N ASP A 122 15.95 7.44 10.94
CA ASP A 122 16.55 8.54 10.20
C ASP A 122 15.57 9.24 9.25
N ILE A 123 14.67 8.47 8.64
CA ILE A 123 13.76 8.96 7.59
C ILE A 123 12.33 9.27 8.08
N HIS A 124 11.98 9.00 9.35
CA HIS A 124 10.58 9.10 9.81
C HIS A 124 9.94 10.47 9.54
N SER A 125 10.71 11.57 9.67
CA SER A 125 10.22 12.94 9.42
C SER A 125 9.90 13.22 7.94
N LEU A 126 10.33 12.36 7.03
CA LEU A 126 10.08 12.44 5.59
C LEU A 126 9.03 11.43 5.12
N THR A 127 8.60 10.54 6.01
CA THR A 127 7.64 9.47 5.73
C THR A 127 6.24 9.91 6.14
N ASP A 128 5.27 9.72 5.26
CA ASP A 128 3.86 10.05 5.53
C ASP A 128 3.03 8.82 5.90
N ILE A 129 3.51 7.60 5.54
CA ILE A 129 2.78 6.35 5.79
C ILE A 129 3.74 5.15 5.76
N TYR A 130 3.52 4.18 6.63
CA TYR A 130 4.19 2.89 6.59
C TYR A 130 3.23 1.81 6.08
N TYR A 131 3.67 1.05 5.08
CA TYR A 131 3.01 -0.15 4.58
C TYR A 131 3.79 -1.36 5.06
N TYR A 132 3.29 -2.02 6.11
CA TYR A 132 3.93 -3.20 6.68
C TYR A 132 3.29 -4.47 6.10
N ASP A 133 4.02 -5.16 5.23
CA ASP A 133 3.57 -6.39 4.59
C ASP A 133 4.05 -7.61 5.39
N LEU A 134 3.11 -8.41 5.91
CA LEU A 134 3.42 -9.67 6.59
C LEU A 134 4.04 -10.71 5.64
N ASN A 135 3.92 -10.51 4.34
CA ASN A 135 4.51 -11.37 3.33
C ASN A 135 5.94 -10.96 3.00
N VAL A 136 6.78 -11.96 2.84
CA VAL A 136 8.10 -11.84 2.24
C VAL A 136 8.11 -12.63 0.94
N TYR A 137 8.38 -11.95 -0.15
CA TYR A 137 8.48 -12.56 -1.48
C TYR A 137 9.91 -13.00 -1.71
N THR A 138 10.09 -14.28 -2.02
CA THR A 138 11.36 -14.88 -2.44
C THR A 138 11.22 -15.35 -3.89
N ASP A 139 12.32 -15.80 -4.51
CA ASP A 139 12.29 -16.29 -5.90
C ASP A 139 11.41 -17.54 -6.07
N ASN A 140 11.19 -18.31 -5.01
CA ASN A 140 10.50 -19.59 -5.06
C ASN A 140 9.12 -19.58 -4.38
N GLU A 141 8.89 -18.69 -3.41
CA GLU A 141 7.68 -18.74 -2.57
C GLU A 141 7.33 -17.40 -1.93
N ILE A 142 6.11 -17.34 -1.42
CA ILE A 142 5.64 -16.24 -0.56
C ILE A 142 5.57 -16.80 0.87
N ILE A 143 6.38 -16.23 1.76
CA ILE A 143 6.39 -16.59 3.19
C ILE A 143 5.54 -15.57 3.92
N THR A 144 4.43 -16.00 4.55
CA THR A 144 3.61 -15.14 5.41
C THR A 144 4.06 -15.29 6.86
N TYR A 145 4.52 -14.20 7.45
CA TYR A 145 4.92 -14.18 8.85
C TYR A 145 3.71 -14.09 9.77
N PRO A 146 3.69 -14.83 10.90
CA PRO A 146 2.65 -14.68 11.92
C PRO A 146 2.61 -13.25 12.45
N LEU A 147 1.41 -12.70 12.66
CA LEU A 147 1.26 -11.35 13.18
C LEU A 147 2.01 -11.13 14.50
N ASN A 148 1.96 -12.11 15.40
CA ASN A 148 2.59 -12.02 16.71
C ASN A 148 4.10 -11.83 16.63
N ASP A 149 4.77 -12.41 15.63
CA ASP A 149 6.21 -12.27 15.42
C ASP A 149 6.59 -10.87 14.89
N CYS A 150 5.60 -10.11 14.43
CA CYS A 150 5.77 -8.78 13.85
C CYS A 150 5.32 -7.63 14.77
N LEU A 151 4.74 -7.92 15.93
CA LEU A 151 4.15 -6.89 16.81
C LEU A 151 5.19 -5.87 17.28
N ASP A 152 6.40 -6.28 17.61
CA ASP A 152 7.47 -5.37 18.04
C ASP A 152 7.85 -4.37 16.93
N HIS A 153 7.87 -4.83 15.68
CA HIS A 153 8.11 -3.96 14.53
C HIS A 153 6.97 -2.94 14.36
N ILE A 154 5.72 -3.41 14.41
CA ILE A 154 4.54 -2.55 14.27
C ILE A 154 4.47 -1.53 15.40
N GLN A 155 4.74 -1.94 16.65
CA GLN A 155 4.78 -1.02 17.80
C GLN A 155 5.88 0.03 17.63
N PHE A 156 7.07 -0.36 17.19
CA PHE A 156 8.15 0.58 16.89
C PHE A 156 7.73 1.63 15.85
N LEU A 157 7.10 1.23 14.73
CA LEU A 157 6.62 2.16 13.71
C LEU A 157 5.59 3.14 14.27
N LYS A 158 4.72 2.68 15.15
CA LYS A 158 3.70 3.54 15.81
C LYS A 158 4.29 4.60 16.72
N THR A 159 5.51 4.42 17.25
CA THR A 159 6.17 5.45 18.07
C THR A 159 6.44 6.76 17.32
N PHE A 160 6.49 6.71 15.99
CA PHE A 160 6.67 7.90 15.16
C PHE A 160 5.38 8.71 14.93
N ASN A 161 4.22 8.24 15.40
CA ASN A 161 2.90 8.83 15.12
C ASN A 161 2.57 8.97 13.62
N ILE A 162 3.14 8.10 12.79
CA ILE A 162 2.88 8.00 11.36
C ILE A 162 1.90 6.85 11.13
N PRO A 163 0.89 7.00 10.24
CA PRO A 163 -0.03 5.92 9.93
C PRO A 163 0.67 4.64 9.49
N VAL A 164 0.26 3.50 10.08
CA VAL A 164 0.74 2.16 9.74
C VAL A 164 -0.41 1.37 9.13
N PHE A 165 -0.23 0.92 7.89
CA PHE A 165 -1.12 -0.02 7.21
C PHE A 165 -0.50 -1.40 7.24
N ILE A 166 -1.29 -2.42 7.58
CA ILE A 166 -0.84 -3.81 7.58
C ILE A 166 -1.39 -4.50 6.33
N GLY A 167 -0.51 -5.16 5.60
CA GLY A 167 -0.78 -5.99 4.44
C GLY A 167 -0.25 -7.41 4.61
N GLY A 168 -0.38 -8.22 3.53
CA GLY A 168 0.13 -9.59 3.51
C GLY A 168 -0.88 -10.64 3.94
N GLY A 169 -1.61 -11.21 2.98
CA GLY A 169 -2.54 -12.29 3.22
C GLY A 169 -3.82 -11.91 3.97
N ILE A 170 -4.16 -10.60 4.02
CA ILE A 170 -5.39 -10.13 4.68
C ILE A 170 -6.62 -10.66 3.96
N ASN A 171 -7.60 -11.16 4.73
CA ASN A 171 -8.88 -11.68 4.25
C ASN A 171 -9.94 -11.62 5.36
N ASN A 172 -11.18 -12.04 5.07
CA ASN A 172 -12.31 -11.99 6.00
C ASN A 172 -12.07 -12.73 7.32
N ASN A 173 -11.25 -13.80 7.30
CA ASN A 173 -11.03 -14.65 8.47
C ASN A 173 -10.02 -14.05 9.46
N ASN A 174 -9.07 -13.21 8.97
CA ASN A 174 -7.98 -12.70 9.82
C ASN A 174 -8.02 -11.18 10.05
N ALA A 175 -8.71 -10.41 9.21
CA ALA A 175 -8.74 -8.95 9.27
C ALA A 175 -9.15 -8.42 10.65
N LYS A 176 -10.24 -8.95 11.23
CA LYS A 176 -10.72 -8.55 12.55
C LYS A 176 -9.69 -8.80 13.66
N ASN A 177 -9.01 -9.95 13.62
CA ASN A 177 -7.96 -10.26 14.60
C ASN A 177 -6.76 -9.32 14.46
N ILE A 178 -6.34 -9.02 13.22
CA ILE A 178 -5.24 -8.08 12.95
C ILE A 178 -5.57 -6.69 13.51
N VAL A 179 -6.78 -6.19 13.25
CA VAL A 179 -7.23 -4.89 13.78
C VAL A 179 -7.24 -4.89 15.31
N LYS A 180 -7.77 -5.96 15.93
CA LYS A 180 -7.84 -6.09 17.40
C LYS A 180 -6.45 -6.14 18.05
N VAL A 181 -5.52 -6.91 17.49
CA VAL A 181 -4.22 -7.18 18.12
C VAL A 181 -3.21 -6.07 17.82
N ALA A 182 -3.09 -5.64 16.57
CA ALA A 182 -2.08 -4.67 16.16
C ALA A 182 -2.59 -3.22 16.16
N SER A 183 -3.91 -2.99 16.15
CA SER A 183 -4.52 -1.66 16.10
C SER A 183 -3.90 -0.76 15.02
N PRO A 184 -3.84 -1.18 13.75
CA PRO A 184 -3.27 -0.38 12.67
C PRO A 184 -4.16 0.81 12.31
N ASN A 185 -3.63 1.76 11.55
CA ASN A 185 -4.43 2.85 10.96
C ASN A 185 -5.24 2.40 9.73
N GLY A 186 -4.82 1.29 9.10
CA GLY A 186 -5.50 0.72 7.94
C GLY A 186 -5.04 -0.70 7.62
N LEU A 187 -5.79 -1.31 6.70
CA LEU A 187 -5.44 -2.60 6.09
C LEU A 187 -5.14 -2.40 4.61
N ASP A 188 -4.10 -3.08 4.12
CA ASP A 188 -3.73 -3.16 2.71
C ASP A 188 -4.09 -4.54 2.16
N VAL A 189 -5.16 -4.62 1.39
CA VAL A 189 -5.74 -5.87 0.90
C VAL A 189 -5.62 -5.94 -0.61
N SER A 190 -5.37 -7.13 -1.15
CA SER A 190 -5.26 -7.32 -2.60
C SER A 190 -6.03 -8.57 -3.05
N ARG A 191 -5.35 -9.70 -3.25
CA ARG A 191 -5.88 -10.91 -3.90
C ARG A 191 -7.16 -11.46 -3.30
N SER A 192 -7.33 -11.37 -1.99
CA SER A 192 -8.54 -11.88 -1.30
C SER A 192 -9.82 -11.16 -1.68
N LEU A 193 -9.73 -9.95 -2.23
CA LEU A 193 -10.87 -9.15 -2.69
C LEU A 193 -11.10 -9.24 -4.20
N LYS A 194 -10.30 -10.03 -4.92
CA LYS A 194 -10.38 -10.11 -6.38
C LYS A 194 -11.24 -11.29 -6.84
N ASP A 195 -11.90 -11.11 -7.97
CA ASP A 195 -12.59 -12.17 -8.72
C ASP A 195 -11.63 -12.86 -9.72
N GLU A 196 -12.18 -13.69 -10.60
CA GLU A 196 -11.45 -14.43 -11.64
C GLU A 196 -10.86 -13.52 -12.73
N ASN A 197 -11.45 -12.33 -12.93
CA ASN A 197 -10.98 -11.33 -13.90
C ASN A 197 -9.97 -10.35 -13.26
N ASN A 198 -9.59 -10.60 -12.01
CA ASN A 198 -8.74 -9.72 -11.21
C ASN A 198 -9.38 -8.35 -10.89
N ASP A 199 -10.69 -8.24 -11.02
CA ASP A 199 -11.47 -7.08 -10.58
C ASP A 199 -11.86 -7.19 -9.10
N ILE A 200 -12.21 -6.06 -8.47
CA ILE A 200 -12.75 -6.09 -7.11
C ILE A 200 -14.10 -6.82 -7.12
N SER A 201 -14.17 -7.90 -6.35
CA SER A 201 -15.43 -8.61 -6.10
C SER A 201 -16.26 -7.85 -5.06
N LEU A 202 -17.40 -7.32 -5.46
CA LEU A 202 -18.32 -6.62 -4.56
C LEU A 202 -18.74 -7.50 -3.38
N LEU A 203 -19.00 -8.79 -3.63
CA LEU A 203 -19.37 -9.75 -2.58
C LEU A 203 -18.28 -9.84 -1.52
N LYS A 204 -17.03 -10.11 -1.93
CA LYS A 204 -15.88 -10.26 -1.01
C LYS A 204 -15.57 -8.95 -0.27
N LEU A 205 -15.73 -7.79 -0.93
CA LEU A 205 -15.54 -6.48 -0.31
C LEU A 205 -16.59 -6.23 0.79
N ASN A 206 -17.87 -6.51 0.51
CA ASN A 206 -18.95 -6.36 1.49
C ASN A 206 -18.77 -7.30 2.70
N GLU A 207 -18.36 -8.54 2.47
CA GLU A 207 -18.03 -9.48 3.54
C GLU A 207 -16.90 -8.97 4.44
N LEU A 208 -15.80 -8.45 3.84
CA LEU A 208 -14.70 -7.88 4.62
C LEU A 208 -15.17 -6.66 5.44
N GLN A 209 -15.88 -5.73 4.82
CA GLN A 209 -16.37 -4.53 5.50
C GLN A 209 -17.34 -4.88 6.63
N THR A 210 -18.21 -5.88 6.44
CA THR A 210 -19.12 -6.39 7.47
C THR A 210 -18.34 -6.99 8.64
N SER A 211 -17.32 -7.80 8.37
CA SER A 211 -16.46 -8.38 9.40
C SER A 211 -15.73 -7.34 10.26
N LEU A 212 -15.31 -6.24 9.62
CA LEU A 212 -14.62 -5.12 10.28
C LEU A 212 -15.58 -4.22 11.09
N SER A 213 -16.83 -4.07 10.64
CA SER A 213 -17.83 -3.26 11.35
C SER A 213 -18.33 -3.91 12.64
N ALA A 214 -18.26 -5.23 12.73
CA ALA A 214 -18.63 -6.01 13.93
C ALA A 214 -17.48 -6.14 14.97
N ALA A 215 -16.44 -5.32 14.85
CA ALA A 215 -15.24 -5.37 15.69
C ALA A 215 -15.23 -4.32 16.81
#